data_a9980fd77ce5ad98cf6b1e0bcba1a801
#
_entry.id   a9980fd77ce5ad98cf6b1e0bcba1a801
#
_cell.length_a   1.000
_cell.length_b   1.000
_cell.length_c   1.000
_cell.angle_alpha   90.00
_cell.angle_beta   90.00
_cell.angle_gamma   90.00
#
_symmetry.space_group_name_H-M   'P 1'
#
loop_
_entity.id
_entity.type
_entity.pdbx_description
1 polymer ?
#
loop_
_entity_poly.entity_id
_entity_poly.type
_entity_poly.pdbx_seq_one_letter_code
_entity_poly.pdbx_strand_id
1 'polypeptide(L)'
;MRWTRSILLLLIPGALPVEGSEPALPPIDSTAIARRVVGALRPRTGEAAVLVFDPAYYPELTRAFALELEKAGAHPVLALAESPPEVLGPLSAHPANARSREDALVATLEPVFRKASLFFWMPVRATFPGRPLERLVDGSSVRGVHFHWILPVEGKTPLELAAASRLYEKAILETDYAALSNDQDRLIAALRGKSLRLTTPEGTNLRLQVPEDAWFHKNDGELGPERARAARGARDREMEFPVGALRFIPDPGASEGTLVVPRMSVAGDGGEVLGARFEFKAGRVVAASAASNEPALRRLLERVGGDIDKVGEVVIGTNPLLVGRLPSGELPYFGYGAGYLRLSLGDNWESGGPLRTKSGDNLWLFLESATLSAGTTVLVRDGQLAR
;
A
#
# COMPACT_ATOMS: atom_id res chain seq x y z
N MET A 1 -12.92 -23.25 38.13
CA MET A 1 -13.29 -21.86 37.87
C MET A 1 -13.03 -21.59 36.40
N ARG A 2 -14.05 -21.66 35.56
CA ARG A 2 -13.90 -21.43 34.11
C ARG A 2 -13.98 -19.93 33.87
N TRP A 3 -12.88 -19.32 33.51
CA TRP A 3 -12.83 -17.94 33.01
C TRP A 3 -13.31 -17.94 31.56
N THR A 4 -14.52 -17.47 31.33
CA THR A 4 -15.00 -17.10 30.02
C THR A 4 -14.16 -15.89 29.57
N ARG A 5 -13.31 -16.10 28.58
CA ARG A 5 -12.51 -15.05 27.94
C ARG A 5 -13.46 -14.14 27.16
N SER A 6 -13.80 -12.99 27.74
CA SER A 6 -14.60 -11.96 27.07
C SER A 6 -13.67 -11.11 26.20
N ILE A 7 -13.92 -11.11 24.91
CA ILE A 7 -13.37 -10.11 23.99
C ILE A 7 -14.05 -8.78 24.38
N LEU A 8 -13.29 -7.82 24.89
CA LEU A 8 -13.80 -6.50 25.18
C LEU A 8 -13.95 -5.74 23.85
N LEU A 9 -15.14 -5.82 23.28
CA LEU A 9 -15.55 -5.00 22.16
C LEU A 9 -15.94 -3.62 22.72
N LEU A 10 -15.10 -2.63 22.57
CA LEU A 10 -15.48 -1.24 22.87
C LEU A 10 -16.40 -0.74 21.73
N LEU A 11 -17.69 -1.06 21.85
CA LEU A 11 -18.73 -0.45 21.03
C LEU A 11 -19.01 0.94 21.60
N ILE A 12 -18.70 1.98 20.85
CA ILE A 12 -19.21 3.33 21.10
C ILE A 12 -20.65 3.38 20.55
N PRO A 13 -21.68 3.51 21.38
CA PRO A 13 -23.04 3.60 20.87
C PRO A 13 -23.30 4.97 20.26
N GLY A 14 -23.85 5.00 19.05
CA GLY A 14 -24.48 6.18 18.51
C GLY A 14 -24.06 6.66 17.14
N ALA A 15 -24.03 5.79 16.13
CA ALA A 15 -24.16 6.26 14.76
C ALA A 15 -25.67 6.41 14.47
N LEU A 16 -26.16 7.64 14.41
CA LEU A 16 -27.43 7.96 13.78
C LEU A 16 -27.28 7.66 12.29
N PRO A 17 -28.27 7.00 11.63
CA PRO A 17 -28.20 6.78 10.19
C PRO A 17 -28.24 8.13 9.48
N VAL A 18 -27.18 8.44 8.74
CA VAL A 18 -27.19 9.52 7.75
C VAL A 18 -28.05 9.01 6.60
N GLU A 19 -29.14 9.73 6.29
CA GLU A 19 -30.00 9.47 5.13
C GLU A 19 -29.24 9.73 3.82
N GLY A 20 -28.61 8.72 3.33
CA GLY A 20 -28.02 8.51 2.05
C GLY A 20 -27.50 7.09 2.11
N SER A 21 -28.28 6.10 1.65
CA SER A 21 -27.87 4.70 1.73
C SER A 21 -26.56 4.50 0.98
N GLU A 22 -25.46 4.37 1.71
CA GLU A 22 -24.21 3.90 1.14
C GLU A 22 -24.50 2.61 0.35
N PRO A 23 -23.91 2.42 -0.83
CA PRO A 23 -24.15 1.21 -1.60
C PRO A 23 -23.78 -0.01 -0.75
N ALA A 24 -24.65 -1.01 -0.71
CA ALA A 24 -24.41 -2.24 0.02
C ALA A 24 -23.06 -2.84 -0.42
N LEU A 25 -22.24 -3.21 0.55
CA LEU A 25 -20.97 -3.87 0.28
C LEU A 25 -21.22 -5.23 -0.40
N PRO A 26 -20.49 -5.56 -1.47
CA PRO A 26 -20.62 -6.87 -2.10
C PRO A 26 -20.18 -7.97 -1.13
N PRO A 27 -20.88 -9.13 -1.10
CA PRO A 27 -20.52 -10.24 -0.24
C PRO A 27 -19.13 -10.79 -0.62
N ILE A 28 -18.36 -11.20 0.39
CA ILE A 28 -17.05 -11.85 0.25
C ILE A 28 -16.97 -13.09 1.15
N ASP A 29 -16.14 -14.07 0.79
CA ASP A 29 -15.86 -15.20 1.68
C ASP A 29 -14.87 -14.81 2.77
N SER A 30 -15.39 -14.13 3.79
CA SER A 30 -14.60 -13.66 4.94
C SER A 30 -13.80 -14.76 5.62
N THR A 31 -14.33 -16.00 5.68
CA THR A 31 -13.67 -17.12 6.32
C THR A 31 -12.48 -17.63 5.49
N ALA A 32 -12.66 -17.80 4.18
CA ALA A 32 -11.58 -18.24 3.30
C ALA A 32 -10.45 -17.20 3.25
N ILE A 33 -10.82 -15.91 3.13
CA ILE A 33 -9.85 -14.80 3.16
C ILE A 33 -9.06 -14.80 4.48
N ALA A 34 -9.74 -14.82 5.61
CA ALA A 34 -9.08 -14.79 6.92
C ALA A 34 -8.13 -15.97 7.10
N ARG A 35 -8.56 -17.19 6.74
CA ARG A 35 -7.72 -18.39 6.79
C ARG A 35 -6.48 -18.25 5.94
N ARG A 36 -6.62 -17.76 4.71
CA ARG A 36 -5.52 -17.56 3.77
C ARG A 36 -4.48 -16.56 4.30
N VAL A 37 -4.96 -15.42 4.80
CA VAL A 37 -4.13 -14.32 5.30
C VAL A 37 -3.45 -14.70 6.62
N VAL A 38 -4.18 -15.28 7.58
CA VAL A 38 -3.59 -15.75 8.85
C VAL A 38 -2.54 -16.83 8.60
N GLY A 39 -2.81 -17.74 7.63
CA GLY A 39 -1.82 -18.74 7.22
C GLY A 39 -0.51 -18.14 6.70
N ALA A 40 -0.58 -17.02 5.99
CA ALA A 40 0.59 -16.29 5.49
C ALA A 40 1.47 -15.71 6.61
N LEU A 41 0.87 -15.31 7.72
CA LEU A 41 1.57 -14.80 8.89
C LEU A 41 2.24 -15.89 9.73
N ARG A 42 1.79 -17.14 9.61
CA ARG A 42 2.27 -18.27 10.43
C ARG A 42 2.36 -17.90 11.92
N PRO A 43 1.22 -17.54 12.56
CA PRO A 43 1.25 -17.13 13.95
C PRO A 43 1.74 -18.25 14.87
N ARG A 44 2.38 -17.87 15.96
CA ARG A 44 2.85 -18.79 16.99
C ARG A 44 1.85 -18.84 18.15
N THR A 45 1.79 -19.96 18.82
CA THR A 45 0.99 -20.10 20.04
C THR A 45 1.36 -19.04 21.07
N GLY A 46 0.36 -18.34 21.59
CA GLY A 46 0.52 -17.30 22.60
C GLY A 46 0.82 -15.90 22.04
N GLU A 47 1.00 -15.72 20.73
CA GLU A 47 1.17 -14.38 20.14
C GLU A 47 -0.08 -13.53 20.34
N ALA A 48 0.10 -12.30 20.82
CA ALA A 48 -0.98 -11.33 20.99
C ALA A 48 -1.21 -10.55 19.69
N ALA A 49 -2.45 -10.40 19.26
CA ALA A 49 -2.84 -9.67 18.06
C ALA A 49 -3.69 -8.44 18.38
N VAL A 50 -3.41 -7.34 17.66
CA VAL A 50 -4.23 -6.12 17.64
C VAL A 50 -4.89 -6.00 16.27
N LEU A 51 -6.21 -5.80 16.25
CA LEU A 51 -6.98 -5.57 15.03
C LEU A 51 -7.49 -4.13 15.02
N VAL A 52 -7.19 -3.38 13.96
CA VAL A 52 -7.78 -2.06 13.70
C VAL A 52 -8.79 -2.22 12.57
N PHE A 53 -10.03 -1.80 12.77
CA PHE A 53 -11.11 -2.04 11.81
C PHE A 53 -12.14 -0.92 11.83
N ASP A 54 -12.90 -0.80 10.75
CA ASP A 54 -14.11 0.04 10.70
C ASP A 54 -15.33 -0.88 10.85
N PRO A 55 -16.17 -0.70 11.88
CA PRO A 55 -17.34 -1.55 12.09
C PRO A 55 -18.39 -1.46 10.96
N ALA A 56 -18.35 -0.43 10.13
CA ALA A 56 -19.21 -0.30 8.95
C ALA A 56 -18.71 -1.13 7.75
N TYR A 57 -17.45 -1.60 7.76
CA TYR A 57 -16.85 -2.34 6.66
C TYR A 57 -16.52 -3.78 7.04
N TYR A 58 -17.24 -4.71 6.45
CA TYR A 58 -17.00 -6.16 6.60
C TYR A 58 -16.74 -6.61 8.03
N PRO A 59 -17.65 -6.34 9.00
CA PRO A 59 -17.46 -6.76 10.40
C PRO A 59 -17.29 -8.28 10.52
N GLU A 60 -17.86 -9.06 9.59
CA GLU A 60 -17.70 -10.52 9.50
C GLU A 60 -16.26 -10.90 9.18
N LEU A 61 -15.54 -10.10 8.39
CA LEU A 61 -14.13 -10.34 8.08
C LEU A 61 -13.28 -10.16 9.34
N THR A 62 -13.50 -9.11 10.12
CA THR A 62 -12.81 -8.90 11.40
C THR A 62 -13.06 -10.06 12.37
N ARG A 63 -14.30 -10.53 12.47
CA ARG A 63 -14.64 -11.72 13.27
C ARG A 63 -13.94 -12.97 12.76
N ALA A 64 -13.90 -13.17 11.45
CA ALA A 64 -13.22 -14.31 10.84
C ALA A 64 -11.71 -14.29 11.12
N PHE A 65 -11.05 -13.13 11.05
CA PHE A 65 -9.64 -12.99 11.45
C PHE A 65 -9.42 -13.37 12.91
N ALA A 66 -10.24 -12.86 13.82
CA ALA A 66 -10.15 -13.22 15.25
C ALA A 66 -10.27 -14.73 15.46
N LEU A 67 -11.23 -15.39 14.79
CA LEU A 67 -11.42 -16.84 14.89
C LEU A 67 -10.26 -17.65 14.30
N GLU A 68 -9.73 -17.26 13.15
CA GLU A 68 -8.60 -17.98 12.54
C GLU A 68 -7.30 -17.78 13.34
N LEU A 69 -7.10 -16.62 13.97
CA LEU A 69 -6.00 -16.38 14.91
C LEU A 69 -6.10 -17.30 16.14
N GLU A 70 -7.28 -17.40 16.76
CA GLU A 70 -7.51 -18.31 17.90
C GLU A 70 -7.28 -19.78 17.51
N LYS A 71 -7.73 -20.21 16.34
CA LYS A 71 -7.47 -21.56 15.80
C LYS A 71 -5.97 -21.83 15.62
N ALA A 72 -5.21 -20.81 15.24
CA ALA A 72 -3.77 -20.90 15.10
C ALA A 72 -3.00 -20.76 16.42
N GLY A 73 -3.71 -20.59 17.54
CA GLY A 73 -3.13 -20.46 18.88
C GLY A 73 -2.66 -19.05 19.24
N ALA A 74 -2.90 -18.07 18.39
CA ALA A 74 -2.68 -16.66 18.72
C ALA A 74 -3.92 -16.06 19.40
N HIS A 75 -3.75 -14.94 20.09
CA HIS A 75 -4.80 -14.33 20.88
C HIS A 75 -5.12 -12.91 20.39
N PRO A 76 -6.27 -12.67 19.77
CA PRO A 76 -6.75 -11.32 19.54
C PRO A 76 -7.08 -10.68 20.90
N VAL A 77 -6.21 -9.77 21.35
CA VAL A 77 -6.31 -9.17 22.69
C VAL A 77 -6.97 -7.80 22.65
N LEU A 78 -6.99 -7.16 21.50
CA LEU A 78 -7.59 -5.84 21.32
C LEU A 78 -8.13 -5.71 19.91
N ALA A 79 -9.34 -5.17 19.80
CA ALA A 79 -9.92 -4.69 18.56
C ALA A 79 -10.23 -3.19 18.71
N LEU A 80 -9.61 -2.37 17.85
CA LEU A 80 -9.80 -0.93 17.81
C LEU A 80 -10.75 -0.60 16.68
N ALA A 81 -11.90 -0.03 17.01
CA ALA A 81 -12.82 0.50 16.02
C ALA A 81 -12.41 1.93 15.65
N GLU A 82 -12.34 2.22 14.36
CA GLU A 82 -12.16 3.58 13.88
C GLU A 82 -13.41 4.43 14.11
N SER A 83 -13.20 5.69 14.44
CA SER A 83 -14.29 6.64 14.54
C SER A 83 -14.67 7.13 13.14
N PRO A 84 -15.98 7.24 12.86
CA PRO A 84 -16.47 7.77 11.59
C PRO A 84 -15.91 9.18 11.30
N PRO A 85 -15.70 9.55 10.03
CA PRO A 85 -15.24 10.88 9.63
C PRO A 85 -16.11 12.02 10.19
N GLU A 86 -17.40 11.78 10.35
CA GLU A 86 -18.38 12.74 10.87
C GLU A 86 -18.10 13.10 12.33
N VAL A 87 -17.47 12.20 13.08
CA VAL A 87 -17.12 12.44 14.49
C VAL A 87 -15.78 13.15 14.62
N LEU A 88 -14.76 12.68 13.89
CA LEU A 88 -13.39 13.22 14.01
C LEU A 88 -13.00 14.16 12.88
N GLY A 89 -13.69 14.12 11.73
CA GLY A 89 -13.40 14.95 10.56
C GLY A 89 -13.36 16.45 10.88
N PRO A 90 -14.37 17.03 11.58
CA PRO A 90 -14.33 18.44 11.95
C PRO A 90 -13.18 18.79 12.89
N LEU A 91 -12.71 17.84 13.70
CA LEU A 91 -11.57 18.02 14.59
C LEU A 91 -10.24 17.93 13.84
N SER A 92 -10.19 17.22 12.73
CA SER A 92 -9.01 17.12 11.87
C SER A 92 -8.79 18.37 11.01
N ALA A 93 -9.82 19.17 10.79
CA ALA A 93 -9.75 20.42 10.02
C ALA A 93 -8.89 21.52 10.67
N HIS A 94 -8.47 21.36 11.94
CA HIS A 94 -7.56 22.28 12.63
C HIS A 94 -6.11 21.76 12.59
N PRO A 95 -5.25 22.25 11.67
CA PRO A 95 -3.89 21.75 11.52
C PRO A 95 -3.04 21.82 12.79
N ALA A 96 -3.26 22.87 13.60
CA ALA A 96 -2.55 23.05 14.88
C ALA A 96 -2.82 21.93 15.89
N ASN A 97 -4.01 21.31 15.84
CA ASN A 97 -4.43 20.28 16.78
C ASN A 97 -4.19 18.86 16.23
N ALA A 98 -3.99 18.71 14.92
CA ALA A 98 -3.80 17.40 14.29
C ALA A 98 -2.56 16.69 14.83
N ARG A 99 -1.41 17.37 14.83
CA ARG A 99 -0.15 16.81 15.31
C ARG A 99 -0.19 16.44 16.79
N SER A 100 -0.76 17.31 17.63
CA SER A 100 -0.92 17.03 19.07
C SER A 100 -1.80 15.81 19.34
N ARG A 101 -2.87 15.62 18.54
CA ARG A 101 -3.72 14.43 18.65
C ARG A 101 -3.03 13.16 18.17
N GLU A 102 -2.29 13.23 17.07
CA GLU A 102 -1.50 12.13 16.58
C GLU A 102 -0.47 11.67 17.61
N ASP A 103 0.24 12.62 18.24
CA ASP A 103 1.21 12.31 19.27
C ASP A 103 0.55 11.71 20.51
N ALA A 104 -0.61 12.21 20.93
CA ALA A 104 -1.38 11.67 22.04
C ALA A 104 -1.88 10.23 21.73
N LEU A 105 -2.35 9.98 20.49
CA LEU A 105 -2.79 8.66 20.06
C LEU A 105 -1.63 7.67 20.07
N VAL A 106 -0.48 8.05 19.51
CA VAL A 106 0.74 7.22 19.55
C VAL A 106 1.14 6.91 20.97
N ALA A 107 1.26 7.91 21.84
CA ALA A 107 1.63 7.73 23.24
C ALA A 107 0.66 6.79 24.01
N THR A 108 -0.64 6.87 23.67
CA THR A 108 -1.66 6.03 24.29
C THR A 108 -1.56 4.57 23.85
N LEU A 109 -1.30 4.32 22.56
CA LEU A 109 -1.30 2.97 21.97
C LEU A 109 0.08 2.30 21.99
N GLU A 110 1.16 3.06 22.12
CA GLU A 110 2.54 2.53 22.13
C GLU A 110 2.74 1.36 23.10
N PRO A 111 2.27 1.39 24.37
CA PRO A 111 2.42 0.26 25.28
C PRO A 111 1.74 -1.03 24.79
N VAL A 112 0.64 -0.90 24.03
CA VAL A 112 -0.07 -2.03 23.45
C VAL A 112 0.72 -2.62 22.29
N PHE A 113 1.18 -1.79 21.36
CA PHE A 113 1.96 -2.23 20.21
C PHE A 113 3.30 -2.83 20.59
N ARG A 114 3.94 -2.33 21.64
CA ARG A 114 5.19 -2.91 22.18
C ARG A 114 5.03 -4.32 22.75
N LYS A 115 3.82 -4.69 23.16
CA LYS A 115 3.47 -6.02 23.71
C LYS A 115 2.78 -6.93 22.70
N ALA A 116 2.25 -6.37 21.63
CA ALA A 116 1.65 -7.15 20.55
C ALA A 116 2.75 -7.83 19.73
N SER A 117 2.41 -8.96 19.12
CA SER A 117 3.25 -9.67 18.16
C SER A 117 2.69 -9.54 16.76
N LEU A 118 1.37 -9.41 16.66
CA LEU A 118 0.62 -9.35 15.41
C LEU A 118 -0.26 -8.11 15.36
N PHE A 119 -0.40 -7.58 14.16
CA PHE A 119 -1.17 -6.40 13.88
C PHE A 119 -1.95 -6.59 12.58
N PHE A 120 -3.22 -6.17 12.56
CA PHE A 120 -4.09 -6.18 11.40
C PHE A 120 -4.69 -4.81 11.22
N TRP A 121 -4.36 -4.17 10.12
CA TRP A 121 -5.03 -2.96 9.68
C TRP A 121 -6.02 -3.34 8.59
N MET A 122 -7.28 -3.40 8.98
CA MET A 122 -8.39 -3.78 8.11
C MET A 122 -8.82 -2.61 7.22
N PRO A 123 -9.66 -2.85 6.21
CA PRO A 123 -10.19 -1.75 5.40
C PRO A 123 -10.95 -0.76 6.26
N VAL A 124 -10.62 0.50 6.10
CA VAL A 124 -11.15 1.59 6.92
C VAL A 124 -11.42 2.82 6.06
N ARG A 125 -12.35 3.68 6.48
CA ARG A 125 -12.68 4.93 5.79
C ARG A 125 -11.63 6.04 5.97
N ALA A 126 -10.38 5.70 6.21
CA ALA A 126 -9.25 6.61 6.32
C ALA A 126 -9.39 7.68 7.43
N THR A 127 -10.04 7.35 8.54
CA THR A 127 -10.14 8.23 9.70
C THR A 127 -9.06 8.00 10.73
N PHE A 128 -8.48 6.81 10.74
CA PHE A 128 -7.29 6.55 11.53
C PHE A 128 -6.10 7.14 10.75
N PRO A 129 -5.37 8.11 11.31
CA PRO A 129 -4.25 8.71 10.60
C PRO A 129 -3.21 7.65 10.30
N GLY A 130 -2.88 7.40 9.03
CA GLY A 130 -1.90 6.41 8.62
C GLY A 130 -0.56 6.58 9.31
N ARG A 131 -0.07 7.81 9.39
CA ARG A 131 1.22 8.13 10.05
C ARG A 131 1.34 7.72 11.51
N PRO A 132 0.38 7.96 12.41
CA PRO A 132 0.41 7.43 13.77
C PRO A 132 0.51 5.92 13.82
N LEU A 133 -0.24 5.21 12.98
CA LEU A 133 -0.19 3.76 12.94
C LEU A 133 1.18 3.25 12.46
N GLU A 134 1.74 3.85 11.42
CA GLU A 134 3.08 3.57 10.93
C GLU A 134 4.14 3.82 12.02
N ARG A 135 4.03 4.92 12.76
CA ARG A 135 4.91 5.20 13.91
C ARG A 135 4.82 4.13 15.00
N LEU A 136 3.62 3.62 15.27
CA LEU A 136 3.42 2.53 16.24
C LEU A 136 4.04 1.21 15.75
N VAL A 137 3.86 0.88 14.48
CA VAL A 137 4.48 -0.30 13.85
C VAL A 137 6.00 -0.15 13.83
N ASP A 138 6.52 1.02 13.45
CA ASP A 138 7.95 1.28 13.37
C ASP A 138 8.63 1.27 14.77
N GLY A 139 7.96 1.83 15.78
CA GLY A 139 8.41 1.84 17.19
C GLY A 139 8.25 0.50 17.93
N SER A 140 7.82 -0.56 17.26
CA SER A 140 7.56 -1.88 17.84
C SER A 140 8.23 -2.99 17.03
N SER A 141 8.03 -4.25 17.43
CA SER A 141 8.45 -5.44 16.70
C SER A 141 7.26 -6.21 16.08
N VAL A 142 6.09 -5.61 16.04
CA VAL A 142 4.91 -6.24 15.46
C VAL A 142 5.13 -6.54 13.99
N ARG A 143 4.58 -7.65 13.54
CA ARG A 143 4.40 -7.95 12.13
C ARG A 143 2.90 -8.06 11.82
N GLY A 144 2.51 -7.75 10.60
CA GLY A 144 1.09 -7.73 10.36
C GLY A 144 0.65 -7.53 8.93
N VAL A 145 -0.62 -7.29 8.83
CA VAL A 145 -1.35 -7.17 7.60
C VAL A 145 -1.89 -5.75 7.46
N HIS A 146 -1.62 -5.16 6.32
CA HIS A 146 -2.36 -4.02 5.81
C HIS A 146 -3.33 -4.53 4.75
N PHE A 147 -4.58 -4.66 5.15
CA PHE A 147 -5.61 -5.24 4.30
C PHE A 147 -6.36 -4.13 3.56
N HIS A 148 -5.93 -3.85 2.35
CA HIS A 148 -6.62 -2.88 1.50
C HIS A 148 -7.82 -3.52 0.82
N TRP A 149 -8.93 -2.79 0.78
CA TRP A 149 -10.11 -3.16 0.03
C TRP A 149 -10.67 -1.96 -0.70
N ILE A 150 -11.49 -2.19 -1.71
CA ILE A 150 -12.18 -1.07 -2.34
C ILE A 150 -13.30 -0.58 -1.43
N LEU A 151 -13.31 0.73 -1.17
CA LEU A 151 -14.28 1.35 -0.28
C LEU A 151 -15.39 2.02 -1.08
N PRO A 152 -16.63 2.06 -0.57
CA PRO A 152 -17.74 2.82 -1.15
C PRO A 152 -17.53 4.31 -0.86
N VAL A 153 -16.66 4.93 -1.67
CA VAL A 153 -16.44 6.37 -1.64
C VAL A 153 -17.29 7.06 -2.69
N GLU A 154 -17.53 8.35 -2.53
CA GLU A 154 -18.27 9.16 -3.48
C GLU A 154 -17.77 8.96 -4.93
N GLY A 155 -18.70 8.76 -5.86
CA GLY A 155 -18.41 8.50 -7.27
C GLY A 155 -18.19 7.04 -7.65
N LYS A 156 -18.12 6.10 -6.69
CA LYS A 156 -18.06 4.66 -6.99
C LYS A 156 -19.45 4.05 -7.12
N THR A 157 -19.68 3.31 -8.19
CA THR A 157 -20.95 2.61 -8.42
C THR A 157 -20.95 1.22 -7.73
N PRO A 158 -22.13 0.66 -7.40
CA PRO A 158 -22.23 -0.71 -6.90
C PRO A 158 -21.58 -1.76 -7.81
N LEU A 159 -21.62 -1.53 -9.13
CA LEU A 159 -21.00 -2.43 -10.11
C LEU A 159 -19.47 -2.42 -9.99
N GLU A 160 -18.88 -1.23 -9.86
CA GLU A 160 -17.42 -1.07 -9.67
C GLU A 160 -16.96 -1.70 -8.36
N LEU A 161 -17.69 -1.46 -7.26
CA LEU A 161 -17.40 -2.07 -5.97
C LEU A 161 -17.47 -3.60 -6.03
N ALA A 162 -18.51 -4.14 -6.68
CA ALA A 162 -18.67 -5.58 -6.82
C ALA A 162 -17.58 -6.21 -7.73
N ALA A 163 -17.20 -5.53 -8.80
CA ALA A 163 -16.15 -6.01 -9.70
C ALA A 163 -14.79 -6.04 -9.01
N ALA A 164 -14.43 -4.96 -8.32
CA ALA A 164 -13.17 -4.89 -7.60
C ALA A 164 -13.11 -5.86 -6.42
N SER A 165 -14.20 -5.99 -5.63
CA SER A 165 -14.26 -6.95 -4.53
C SER A 165 -14.07 -8.39 -4.99
N ARG A 166 -14.74 -8.80 -6.08
CA ARG A 166 -14.53 -10.14 -6.67
C ARG A 166 -13.10 -10.35 -7.14
N LEU A 167 -12.51 -9.33 -7.76
CA LEU A 167 -11.13 -9.40 -8.25
C LEU A 167 -10.14 -9.54 -7.09
N TYR A 168 -10.32 -8.75 -6.02
CA TYR A 168 -9.44 -8.77 -4.85
C TYR A 168 -9.57 -10.09 -4.08
N GLU A 169 -10.80 -10.57 -3.86
CA GLU A 169 -11.05 -11.88 -3.27
C GLU A 169 -10.37 -12.99 -4.07
N LYS A 170 -10.58 -13.02 -5.40
CA LYS A 170 -9.92 -13.97 -6.30
C LYS A 170 -8.39 -13.87 -6.19
N ALA A 171 -7.84 -12.66 -6.21
CA ALA A 171 -6.40 -12.45 -6.11
C ALA A 171 -5.82 -12.93 -4.77
N ILE A 172 -6.57 -12.83 -3.66
CA ILE A 172 -6.13 -13.36 -2.38
C ILE A 172 -6.20 -14.88 -2.36
N LEU A 173 -7.32 -15.46 -2.82
CA LEU A 173 -7.60 -16.88 -2.64
C LEU A 173 -6.87 -17.78 -3.66
N GLU A 174 -6.73 -17.32 -4.90
CA GLU A 174 -6.27 -18.14 -6.01
C GLU A 174 -4.82 -17.89 -6.42
N THR A 175 -4.17 -16.80 -5.97
CA THR A 175 -2.75 -16.57 -6.29
C THR A 175 -1.87 -17.67 -5.70
N ASP A 176 -1.02 -18.27 -6.53
CA ASP A 176 0.05 -19.16 -6.07
C ASP A 176 1.17 -18.31 -5.45
N TYR A 177 1.18 -18.20 -4.12
CA TYR A 177 2.16 -17.40 -3.40
C TYR A 177 3.59 -17.94 -3.54
N ALA A 178 3.76 -19.26 -3.69
CA ALA A 178 5.09 -19.83 -3.88
C ALA A 178 5.66 -19.46 -5.26
N ALA A 179 4.86 -19.58 -6.31
CA ALA A 179 5.26 -19.16 -7.65
C ALA A 179 5.54 -17.65 -7.69
N LEU A 180 4.67 -16.83 -7.04
CA LEU A 180 4.85 -15.39 -6.94
C LEU A 180 6.16 -15.02 -6.23
N SER A 181 6.47 -15.67 -5.12
CA SER A 181 7.71 -15.48 -4.36
C SER A 181 8.94 -15.82 -5.20
N ASN A 182 8.92 -16.94 -5.94
CA ASN A 182 10.00 -17.33 -6.83
C ASN A 182 10.21 -16.32 -7.97
N ASP A 183 9.13 -15.79 -8.54
CA ASP A 183 9.21 -14.75 -9.57
C ASP A 183 9.87 -13.48 -9.03
N GLN A 184 9.50 -13.07 -7.81
CA GLN A 184 10.11 -11.91 -7.15
C GLN A 184 11.59 -12.16 -6.84
N ASP A 185 12.00 -13.36 -6.42
CA ASP A 185 13.40 -13.70 -6.19
C ASP A 185 14.23 -13.64 -7.48
N ARG A 186 13.68 -14.12 -8.60
CA ARG A 186 14.32 -13.99 -9.93
C ARG A 186 14.50 -12.54 -10.34
N LEU A 187 13.48 -11.70 -10.12
CA LEU A 187 13.57 -10.27 -10.39
C LEU A 187 14.64 -9.60 -9.52
N ILE A 188 14.70 -9.89 -8.22
CA ILE A 188 15.72 -9.34 -7.31
C ILE A 188 17.13 -9.69 -7.80
N ALA A 189 17.36 -10.96 -8.14
CA ALA A 189 18.66 -11.42 -8.64
C ALA A 189 19.05 -10.70 -9.94
N ALA A 190 18.10 -10.42 -10.82
CA ALA A 190 18.36 -9.71 -12.07
C ALA A 190 18.53 -8.18 -11.91
N LEU A 191 17.95 -7.58 -10.87
CA LEU A 191 17.96 -6.13 -10.65
C LEU A 191 19.18 -5.65 -9.86
N ARG A 192 19.63 -6.43 -8.88
CA ARG A 192 20.66 -6.03 -7.91
C ARG A 192 21.97 -5.64 -8.59
N GLY A 193 22.46 -4.45 -8.28
CA GLY A 193 23.69 -3.88 -8.85
C GLY A 193 23.60 -3.46 -10.32
N LYS A 194 22.41 -3.44 -10.93
CA LYS A 194 22.24 -3.20 -12.35
C LYS A 194 21.80 -1.78 -12.68
N SER A 195 22.26 -1.33 -13.84
CA SER A 195 21.66 -0.20 -14.53
C SER A 195 20.40 -0.64 -15.25
N LEU A 196 19.30 0.06 -15.00
CA LEU A 196 17.99 -0.20 -15.59
C LEU A 196 17.73 0.78 -16.73
N ARG A 197 17.05 0.31 -17.76
CA ARG A 197 16.44 1.14 -18.78
C ARG A 197 14.94 0.89 -18.81
N LEU A 198 14.18 1.96 -18.61
CA LEU A 198 12.72 1.97 -18.67
C LEU A 198 12.29 2.73 -19.92
N THR A 199 11.47 2.12 -20.75
CA THR A 199 10.89 2.74 -21.95
C THR A 199 9.41 2.49 -22.05
N THR A 200 8.66 3.42 -22.65
CA THR A 200 7.24 3.26 -22.98
C THR A 200 6.95 3.79 -24.38
N PRO A 201 5.85 3.36 -25.03
CA PRO A 201 5.42 3.89 -26.32
C PRO A 201 5.18 5.42 -26.31
N GLU A 202 4.77 5.96 -25.15
CA GLU A 202 4.46 7.38 -24.94
C GLU A 202 5.72 8.26 -24.86
N GLY A 203 6.90 7.66 -24.87
CA GLY A 203 8.15 8.38 -24.94
C GLY A 203 8.97 8.42 -23.66
N THR A 204 8.65 7.59 -22.66
CA THR A 204 9.58 7.36 -21.55
C THR A 204 10.86 6.73 -22.07
N ASN A 205 12.00 7.26 -21.64
CA ASN A 205 13.32 6.69 -21.83
C ASN A 205 14.17 7.12 -20.63
N LEU A 206 14.02 6.40 -19.53
CA LEU A 206 14.61 6.70 -18.24
C LEU A 206 15.63 5.63 -17.86
N ARG A 207 16.79 6.05 -17.40
CA ARG A 207 17.81 5.19 -16.80
C ARG A 207 17.76 5.36 -15.29
N LEU A 208 17.87 4.23 -14.59
CA LEU A 208 17.96 4.15 -13.14
C LEU A 208 19.13 3.24 -12.77
N GLN A 209 19.67 3.39 -11.58
CA GLN A 209 20.69 2.50 -11.04
C GLN A 209 20.15 1.82 -9.79
N VAL A 210 20.29 0.50 -9.69
CA VAL A 210 20.00 -0.27 -8.47
C VAL A 210 21.33 -0.57 -7.78
N PRO A 211 21.54 -0.10 -6.54
CA PRO A 211 22.74 -0.44 -5.76
C PRO A 211 22.86 -1.94 -5.47
N GLU A 212 24.08 -2.44 -5.22
CA GLU A 212 24.28 -3.83 -4.79
C GLU A 212 23.61 -4.14 -3.45
N ASP A 213 23.60 -3.20 -2.54
CA ASP A 213 22.98 -3.27 -1.21
C ASP A 213 21.54 -2.72 -1.20
N ALA A 214 20.92 -2.51 -2.38
CA ALA A 214 19.57 -1.98 -2.49
C ALA A 214 18.59 -2.77 -1.64
N TRP A 215 17.69 -2.02 -0.99
CA TRP A 215 16.55 -2.59 -0.30
C TRP A 215 15.54 -3.12 -1.31
N PHE A 216 15.03 -4.32 -1.03
CA PHE A 216 13.93 -4.94 -1.75
C PHE A 216 12.87 -5.41 -0.76
N HIS A 217 11.62 -5.13 -1.04
CA HIS A 217 10.49 -5.66 -0.31
C HIS A 217 9.65 -6.56 -1.22
N LYS A 218 9.48 -7.81 -0.78
CA LYS A 218 8.63 -8.81 -1.44
C LYS A 218 7.24 -8.79 -0.82
N ASN A 219 6.24 -8.37 -1.56
CA ASN A 219 4.84 -8.56 -1.19
C ASN A 219 4.32 -9.84 -1.88
N ASP A 220 4.72 -10.99 -1.34
CA ASP A 220 4.56 -12.33 -1.91
C ASP A 220 3.62 -13.25 -1.13
N GLY A 221 2.98 -12.74 -0.09
CA GLY A 221 2.05 -13.51 0.72
C GLY A 221 2.69 -14.33 1.84
N GLU A 222 3.96 -14.09 2.16
CA GLU A 222 4.63 -14.74 3.28
C GLU A 222 5.20 -13.71 4.26
N LEU A 223 4.76 -13.77 5.52
CA LEU A 223 5.29 -12.93 6.59
C LEU A 223 5.41 -13.70 7.91
N GLY A 224 6.12 -14.83 7.86
CA GLY A 224 6.42 -15.59 9.06
C GLY A 224 7.37 -14.87 10.02
N PRO A 225 7.47 -15.38 11.28
CA PRO A 225 8.30 -14.75 12.31
C PRO A 225 9.77 -14.62 11.95
N GLU A 226 10.30 -15.51 11.12
CA GLU A 226 11.70 -15.51 10.67
C GLU A 226 11.97 -14.31 9.76
N ARG A 227 11.08 -14.09 8.77
CA ARG A 227 11.17 -12.95 7.86
C ARG A 227 11.02 -11.63 8.61
N ALA A 228 10.06 -11.55 9.54
CA ALA A 228 9.87 -10.36 10.35
C ALA A 228 11.08 -10.02 11.23
N ARG A 229 11.82 -11.02 11.73
CA ARG A 229 13.06 -10.79 12.49
C ARG A 229 14.21 -10.29 11.62
N ALA A 230 14.23 -10.61 10.34
CA ALA A 230 15.23 -10.13 9.39
C ALA A 230 14.88 -8.74 8.80
N ALA A 231 13.73 -8.17 9.16
CA ALA A 231 13.24 -6.91 8.66
C ALA A 231 14.17 -5.74 8.98
N ARG A 232 14.35 -4.84 8.02
CA ARG A 232 15.14 -3.60 8.18
C ARG A 232 14.28 -2.44 8.69
N GLY A 233 12.97 -2.48 8.46
CA GLY A 233 12.02 -1.43 8.85
C GLY A 233 10.60 -1.95 9.00
N ALA A 234 9.66 -1.03 9.24
CA ALA A 234 8.24 -1.35 9.42
C ALA A 234 7.66 -2.04 8.18
N ARG A 235 7.97 -1.54 6.99
CA ARG A 235 7.45 -2.09 5.72
C ARG A 235 7.82 -3.57 5.51
N ASP A 236 9.00 -4.01 5.95
CA ASP A 236 9.41 -5.41 5.85
C ASP A 236 8.65 -6.33 6.82
N ARG A 237 7.99 -5.76 7.82
CA ARG A 237 7.14 -6.47 8.79
C ARG A 237 5.66 -6.39 8.46
N GLU A 238 5.32 -5.79 7.33
CA GLU A 238 3.95 -5.62 6.85
C GLU A 238 3.74 -6.36 5.54
N MET A 239 2.56 -6.98 5.40
CA MET A 239 2.10 -7.60 4.17
C MET A 239 0.79 -6.95 3.73
N GLU A 240 0.77 -6.38 2.54
CA GLU A 240 -0.44 -5.83 1.93
C GLU A 240 -1.20 -6.94 1.19
N PHE A 241 -2.51 -7.00 1.36
CA PHE A 241 -3.40 -7.93 0.65
C PHE A 241 -4.47 -7.20 -0.15
N PRO A 242 -4.68 -7.58 -1.42
CA PRO A 242 -4.03 -8.64 -2.24
C PRO A 242 -2.54 -8.42 -2.46
N VAL A 243 -1.77 -9.51 -2.50
CA VAL A 243 -0.32 -9.48 -2.70
C VAL A 243 0.07 -9.35 -4.17
N GLY A 244 1.32 -8.97 -4.46
CA GLY A 244 1.80 -8.98 -5.83
C GLY A 244 2.74 -7.84 -6.22
N ALA A 245 3.50 -7.30 -5.28
CA ALA A 245 4.46 -6.25 -5.58
C ALA A 245 5.87 -6.63 -5.18
N LEU A 246 6.82 -6.33 -6.05
CA LEU A 246 8.22 -6.21 -5.70
C LEU A 246 8.57 -4.72 -5.65
N ARG A 247 8.98 -4.23 -4.50
CA ARG A 247 9.38 -2.83 -4.30
C ARG A 247 10.88 -2.73 -4.12
N PHE A 248 11.48 -1.65 -4.65
CA PHE A 248 12.89 -1.35 -4.40
C PHE A 248 13.18 0.15 -4.49
N ILE A 249 14.25 0.57 -3.84
CA ILE A 249 14.74 1.93 -3.86
C ILE A 249 15.94 1.99 -4.81
N PRO A 250 15.84 2.71 -5.95
CA PRO A 250 16.99 2.97 -6.81
C PRO A 250 17.92 4.01 -6.17
N ASP A 251 19.14 4.16 -6.72
CA ASP A 251 20.00 5.27 -6.35
C ASP A 251 19.33 6.61 -6.73
N PRO A 252 18.97 7.45 -5.76
CA PRO A 252 18.23 8.68 -6.03
C PRO A 252 19.09 9.73 -6.79
N GLY A 253 20.42 9.56 -6.83
CA GLY A 253 21.35 10.43 -7.56
C GLY A 253 21.58 10.03 -9.02
N ALA A 254 21.11 8.87 -9.46
CA ALA A 254 21.51 8.26 -10.73
C ALA A 254 20.43 8.29 -11.83
N SER A 255 19.28 8.92 -11.59
CA SER A 255 18.20 8.96 -12.59
C SER A 255 18.55 9.94 -13.74
N GLU A 256 18.44 9.46 -14.99
CA GLU A 256 18.76 10.21 -16.20
C GLU A 256 17.76 9.94 -17.32
N GLY A 257 17.32 10.98 -18.02
CA GLY A 257 16.45 10.86 -19.18
C GLY A 257 15.05 11.40 -18.96
N THR A 258 14.06 10.78 -19.60
CA THR A 258 12.69 11.28 -19.62
C THR A 258 11.72 10.23 -19.08
N LEU A 259 10.80 10.67 -18.23
CA LEU A 259 9.63 9.92 -17.81
C LEU A 259 8.39 10.61 -18.37
N VAL A 260 7.56 9.87 -19.10
CA VAL A 260 6.26 10.32 -19.59
C VAL A 260 5.16 9.48 -18.97
N VAL A 261 4.18 10.15 -18.36
CA VAL A 261 3.03 9.52 -17.73
C VAL A 261 1.79 9.97 -18.49
N PRO A 262 1.07 9.03 -19.17
CA PRO A 262 -0.06 9.40 -20.01
C PRO A 262 -1.17 10.12 -19.23
N ARG A 263 -1.40 9.69 -17.99
CA ARG A 263 -2.50 10.18 -17.16
C ARG A 263 -2.14 10.09 -15.67
N MET A 264 -2.40 11.15 -14.94
CA MET A 264 -2.27 11.16 -13.48
C MET A 264 -3.37 12.03 -12.84
N SER A 265 -3.88 11.60 -11.69
CA SER A 265 -4.81 12.38 -10.89
C SER A 265 -4.06 13.27 -9.92
N VAL A 266 -4.54 14.51 -9.77
CA VAL A 266 -4.01 15.47 -8.80
C VAL A 266 -5.06 15.71 -7.73
N ALA A 267 -4.84 15.18 -6.53
CA ALA A 267 -5.75 15.36 -5.42
C ALA A 267 -5.77 16.84 -4.94
N GLY A 268 -6.96 17.32 -4.61
CA GLY A 268 -7.17 18.65 -4.00
C GLY A 268 -7.24 19.83 -4.97
N ASP A 269 -6.67 19.75 -6.16
CA ASP A 269 -6.68 20.85 -7.15
C ASP A 269 -7.57 20.59 -8.36
N GLY A 270 -8.40 19.59 -8.23
CA GLY A 270 -9.48 19.32 -9.17
C GLY A 270 -8.98 18.99 -10.56
N GLY A 271 -8.49 17.80 -10.77
CA GLY A 271 -8.40 17.39 -12.12
C GLY A 271 -7.33 16.36 -12.44
N GLU A 272 -7.43 15.97 -13.68
CA GLU A 272 -6.53 15.04 -14.32
C GLU A 272 -5.46 15.84 -15.07
N VAL A 273 -4.22 15.38 -14.98
CA VAL A 273 -3.12 15.84 -15.79
C VAL A 273 -2.85 14.79 -16.86
N LEU A 274 -2.80 15.21 -18.14
CA LEU A 274 -2.53 14.31 -19.26
C LEU A 274 -1.15 14.59 -19.85
N GLY A 275 -0.43 13.52 -20.20
CA GLY A 275 0.87 13.59 -20.84
C GLY A 275 1.91 14.32 -19.99
N ALA A 276 1.93 14.04 -18.68
CA ALA A 276 2.94 14.60 -17.80
C ALA A 276 4.34 14.10 -18.21
N ARG A 277 5.29 15.02 -18.35
CA ARG A 277 6.66 14.76 -18.78
C ARG A 277 7.63 15.34 -17.76
N PHE A 278 8.52 14.49 -17.28
CA PHE A 278 9.59 14.85 -16.34
C PHE A 278 10.94 14.56 -16.99
N GLU A 279 11.83 15.56 -17.00
CA GLU A 279 13.20 15.41 -17.48
C GLU A 279 14.15 15.29 -16.29
N PHE A 280 14.88 14.18 -16.24
CA PHE A 280 15.82 13.88 -15.16
C PHE A 280 17.26 14.12 -15.60
N LYS A 281 18.02 14.77 -14.73
CA LYS A 281 19.46 14.92 -14.84
C LYS A 281 20.09 14.81 -13.45
N ALA A 282 21.11 13.96 -13.34
CA ALA A 282 21.81 13.70 -12.07
C ALA A 282 20.84 13.44 -10.89
N GLY A 283 19.86 12.57 -11.11
CA GLY A 283 18.88 12.15 -10.12
C GLY A 283 17.72 13.11 -9.83
N ARG A 284 17.68 14.28 -10.48
CA ARG A 284 16.67 15.31 -10.22
C ARG A 284 15.83 15.63 -11.45
N VAL A 285 14.57 15.93 -11.23
CA VAL A 285 13.70 16.54 -12.24
C VAL A 285 14.18 17.98 -12.48
N VAL A 286 14.68 18.24 -13.69
CA VAL A 286 15.15 19.58 -14.11
C VAL A 286 14.10 20.33 -14.92
N ALA A 287 13.12 19.62 -15.49
CA ALA A 287 11.97 20.20 -16.17
C ALA A 287 10.74 19.29 -15.98
N ALA A 288 9.57 19.91 -15.81
CA ALA A 288 8.28 19.23 -15.78
C ALA A 288 7.28 20.01 -16.63
N SER A 289 6.53 19.30 -17.47
CA SER A 289 5.48 19.84 -18.33
C SER A 289 4.34 18.85 -18.49
N ALA A 290 3.22 19.28 -19.04
CA ALA A 290 2.10 18.39 -19.36
C ALA A 290 1.40 18.83 -20.64
N ALA A 291 0.81 17.88 -21.37
CA ALA A 291 -0.01 18.17 -22.55
C ALA A 291 -1.35 18.84 -22.17
N SER A 292 -1.87 18.52 -20.97
CA SER A 292 -3.09 19.15 -20.43
C SER A 292 -2.92 19.37 -18.94
N ASN A 293 -3.45 20.51 -18.45
CA ASN A 293 -3.49 20.89 -17.03
C ASN A 293 -2.09 21.01 -16.37
N GLU A 294 -1.10 21.49 -17.11
CA GLU A 294 0.25 21.76 -16.57
C GLU A 294 0.25 22.64 -15.31
N PRO A 295 -0.62 23.67 -15.17
CA PRO A 295 -0.66 24.45 -13.94
C PRO A 295 -0.97 23.60 -12.68
N ALA A 296 -1.82 22.58 -12.80
CA ALA A 296 -2.10 21.68 -11.67
C ALA A 296 -0.86 20.83 -11.31
N LEU A 297 -0.12 20.35 -12.32
CA LEU A 297 1.14 19.64 -12.09
C LEU A 297 2.15 20.53 -11.34
N ARG A 298 2.31 21.78 -11.76
CA ARG A 298 3.24 22.72 -11.11
C ARG A 298 2.84 22.99 -9.65
N ARG A 299 1.57 23.29 -9.40
CA ARG A 299 1.05 23.48 -8.02
C ARG A 299 1.26 22.24 -7.15
N LEU A 300 1.06 21.04 -7.70
CA LEU A 300 1.31 19.79 -6.99
C LEU A 300 2.77 19.67 -6.56
N LEU A 301 3.72 19.86 -7.48
CA LEU A 301 5.14 19.76 -7.19
C LEU A 301 5.60 20.81 -6.17
N GLU A 302 5.11 22.05 -6.28
CA GLU A 302 5.39 23.12 -5.31
C GLU A 302 4.81 22.81 -3.91
N ARG A 303 3.57 22.33 -3.84
CA ARG A 303 2.90 21.97 -2.60
C ARG A 303 3.61 20.83 -1.86
N VAL A 304 3.95 19.77 -2.58
CA VAL A 304 4.65 18.62 -2.01
C VAL A 304 6.07 18.98 -1.63
N GLY A 305 6.81 19.61 -2.51
CA GLY A 305 8.15 20.17 -2.27
C GLY A 305 9.17 19.16 -1.73
N GLY A 306 10.31 19.66 -1.22
CA GLY A 306 11.38 18.80 -0.72
C GLY A 306 12.00 17.95 -1.82
N ASP A 307 12.12 16.64 -1.59
CA ASP A 307 12.71 15.70 -2.57
C ASP A 307 11.72 15.18 -3.62
N ILE A 308 10.60 15.87 -3.87
CA ILE A 308 9.59 15.46 -4.88
C ILE A 308 10.17 15.34 -6.29
N ASP A 309 11.31 15.92 -6.53
CA ASP A 309 12.04 15.90 -7.79
C ASP A 309 12.95 14.66 -7.98
N LYS A 310 12.88 13.69 -7.08
CA LYS A 310 13.70 12.47 -7.13
C LYS A 310 12.84 11.22 -7.18
N VAL A 311 13.36 10.16 -7.82
CA VAL A 311 12.74 8.83 -7.78
C VAL A 311 12.94 8.24 -6.38
N GLY A 312 11.86 8.02 -5.66
CA GLY A 312 11.87 7.48 -4.30
C GLY A 312 11.78 5.96 -4.26
N GLU A 313 10.91 5.38 -5.10
CA GLU A 313 10.64 3.94 -5.12
C GLU A 313 10.24 3.50 -6.52
N VAL A 314 10.55 2.27 -6.86
CA VAL A 314 10.03 1.55 -8.03
C VAL A 314 9.31 0.30 -7.58
N VAL A 315 8.13 0.07 -8.12
CA VAL A 315 7.32 -1.12 -7.89
C VAL A 315 7.13 -1.86 -9.20
N ILE A 316 7.39 -3.16 -9.18
CA ILE A 316 7.06 -4.09 -10.26
C ILE A 316 5.87 -4.92 -9.79
N GLY A 317 4.74 -4.80 -10.48
CA GLY A 317 3.59 -5.68 -10.27
C GLY A 317 3.93 -7.10 -10.73
N THR A 318 3.52 -8.08 -9.92
CA THR A 318 3.85 -9.50 -10.16
C THR A 318 2.64 -10.43 -10.05
N ASN A 319 1.46 -9.94 -9.63
CA ASN A 319 0.29 -10.78 -9.49
C ASN A 319 -0.43 -10.97 -10.84
N PRO A 320 -0.49 -12.21 -11.36
CA PRO A 320 -1.11 -12.46 -12.67
C PRO A 320 -2.64 -12.28 -12.68
N LEU A 321 -3.28 -12.23 -11.51
CA LEU A 321 -4.73 -12.05 -11.38
C LEU A 321 -5.15 -10.58 -11.26
N LEU A 322 -4.21 -9.66 -11.00
CA LEU A 322 -4.47 -8.22 -10.88
C LEU A 322 -4.18 -7.43 -12.17
N VAL A 323 -4.21 -8.11 -13.32
CA VAL A 323 -4.01 -7.47 -14.62
C VAL A 323 -5.33 -6.93 -15.20
N GLY A 324 -5.22 -5.98 -16.15
CA GLY A 324 -6.37 -5.30 -16.75
C GLY A 324 -6.81 -4.07 -15.97
N ARG A 325 -7.99 -3.56 -16.28
CA ARG A 325 -8.57 -2.39 -15.63
C ARG A 325 -9.90 -2.73 -14.98
N LEU A 326 -10.19 -2.05 -13.89
CA LEU A 326 -11.53 -2.06 -13.29
C LEU A 326 -12.53 -1.35 -14.21
N PRO A 327 -13.86 -1.56 -14.05
CA PRO A 327 -14.87 -0.85 -14.82
C PRO A 327 -14.76 0.69 -14.75
N SER A 328 -14.19 1.22 -13.66
CA SER A 328 -13.86 2.64 -13.51
C SER A 328 -12.72 3.12 -14.43
N GLY A 329 -12.03 2.21 -15.10
CA GLY A 329 -10.82 2.50 -15.87
C GLY A 329 -9.54 2.58 -15.04
N GLU A 330 -9.61 2.43 -13.73
CA GLU A 330 -8.45 2.42 -12.84
C GLU A 330 -7.71 1.08 -12.87
N LEU A 331 -6.41 1.12 -12.57
CA LEU A 331 -5.65 -0.10 -12.35
C LEU A 331 -6.08 -0.76 -11.03
N PRO A 332 -6.22 -2.10 -11.00
CA PRO A 332 -6.48 -2.79 -9.76
C PRO A 332 -5.33 -2.62 -8.78
N TYR A 333 -5.69 -2.45 -7.53
CA TYR A 333 -4.81 -2.59 -6.39
C TYR A 333 -3.41 -1.99 -6.58
N PHE A 334 -3.34 -0.68 -6.74
CA PHE A 334 -2.09 0.10 -6.81
C PHE A 334 -1.10 -0.36 -7.90
N GLY A 335 -1.60 -1.01 -8.97
CA GLY A 335 -0.76 -1.48 -10.08
C GLY A 335 0.07 -2.72 -9.75
N TYR A 336 -0.40 -3.61 -8.86
CA TYR A 336 0.30 -4.85 -8.52
C TYR A 336 0.12 -5.98 -9.56
N GLY A 337 -0.62 -5.70 -10.64
CA GLY A 337 -0.78 -6.61 -11.78
C GLY A 337 0.55 -6.92 -12.46
N ALA A 338 0.73 -8.19 -12.86
CA ALA A 338 1.98 -8.68 -13.42
C ALA A 338 2.41 -7.89 -14.67
N GLY A 339 3.57 -7.23 -14.58
CA GLY A 339 4.15 -6.43 -15.64
C GLY A 339 3.86 -4.92 -15.55
N TYR A 340 2.95 -4.48 -14.68
CA TYR A 340 2.77 -3.05 -14.44
C TYR A 340 3.93 -2.49 -13.63
N LEU A 341 4.28 -1.24 -13.93
CA LEU A 341 5.30 -0.52 -13.17
C LEU A 341 4.68 0.70 -12.50
N ARG A 342 5.11 0.97 -11.27
CA ARG A 342 4.83 2.23 -10.58
C ARG A 342 6.14 2.84 -10.14
N LEU A 343 6.36 4.09 -10.50
CA LEU A 343 7.43 4.91 -9.95
C LEU A 343 6.83 5.86 -8.93
N SER A 344 7.47 6.03 -7.79
CA SER A 344 7.13 7.07 -6.83
C SER A 344 8.19 8.17 -6.89
N LEU A 345 7.75 9.42 -7.01
CA LEU A 345 8.62 10.57 -6.79
C LEU A 345 8.43 11.07 -5.36
N GLY A 346 9.52 11.45 -4.71
CA GLY A 346 9.46 12.07 -3.39
C GLY A 346 9.69 11.12 -2.22
N ASP A 347 8.88 11.26 -1.17
CA ASP A 347 9.09 10.59 0.11
C ASP A 347 9.16 9.06 -0.01
N ASN A 348 10.11 8.44 0.66
CA ASN A 348 10.29 6.98 0.69
C ASN A 348 10.68 6.43 2.07
N TRP A 349 10.34 7.18 3.13
CA TRP A 349 10.71 6.80 4.50
C TRP A 349 10.06 5.46 4.94
N GLU A 350 8.85 5.16 4.47
CA GLU A 350 8.17 3.90 4.76
C GLU A 350 8.99 2.68 4.31
N SER A 351 9.71 2.84 3.21
CA SER A 351 10.63 1.84 2.66
C SER A 351 12.04 1.94 3.25
N GLY A 352 12.24 2.75 4.30
CA GLY A 352 13.54 2.96 4.92
C GLY A 352 14.47 3.86 4.13
N GLY A 353 13.98 4.56 3.10
CA GLY A 353 14.77 5.46 2.29
C GLY A 353 14.98 6.85 2.90
N PRO A 354 15.95 7.62 2.40
CA PRO A 354 16.33 8.92 2.97
C PRO A 354 15.54 10.10 2.45
N LEU A 355 14.74 9.95 1.38
CA LEU A 355 14.06 11.07 0.75
C LEU A 355 12.90 11.57 1.59
N ARG A 356 12.76 12.89 1.68
CA ARG A 356 11.68 13.54 2.43
C ARG A 356 11.06 14.68 1.64
N THR A 357 9.74 14.73 1.62
CA THR A 357 8.98 15.86 1.09
C THR A 357 8.48 16.76 2.23
N LYS A 358 8.08 17.99 1.89
CA LYS A 358 7.54 18.92 2.91
C LYS A 358 6.19 18.48 3.44
N SER A 359 5.34 17.92 2.57
CA SER A 359 4.03 17.37 2.95
C SER A 359 4.13 15.96 3.56
N GLY A 360 5.25 15.25 3.32
CA GLY A 360 5.42 13.83 3.63
C GLY A 360 4.72 12.90 2.64
N ASP A 361 4.29 13.44 1.48
CA ASP A 361 3.64 12.67 0.44
C ASP A 361 4.64 12.27 -0.64
N ASN A 362 4.27 11.28 -1.43
CA ASN A 362 4.93 10.91 -2.67
C ASN A 362 3.94 10.98 -3.84
N LEU A 363 4.46 11.00 -5.05
CA LEU A 363 3.67 11.02 -6.27
C LEU A 363 3.79 9.68 -6.97
N TRP A 364 2.69 8.93 -7.07
CA TRP A 364 2.65 7.64 -7.74
C TRP A 364 2.36 7.80 -9.23
N LEU A 365 3.22 7.25 -10.04
CA LEU A 365 3.19 7.33 -11.51
C LEU A 365 3.11 5.92 -12.08
N PHE A 366 1.99 5.58 -12.73
CA PHE A 366 1.72 4.24 -13.23
C PHE A 366 2.06 4.12 -14.71
N LEU A 367 2.71 3.03 -15.09
CA LEU A 367 3.12 2.71 -16.46
C LEU A 367 2.68 1.28 -16.80
N GLU A 368 1.73 1.15 -17.73
CA GLU A 368 1.11 -0.13 -18.06
C GLU A 368 1.78 -0.84 -19.24
N SER A 369 2.30 -0.07 -20.20
CA SER A 369 2.90 -0.57 -21.44
C SER A 369 4.43 -0.43 -21.42
N ALA A 370 5.02 -0.53 -20.23
CA ALA A 370 6.44 -0.31 -20.07
C ALA A 370 7.27 -1.52 -20.48
N THR A 371 8.48 -1.24 -20.99
CA THR A 371 9.55 -2.23 -21.11
C THR A 371 10.66 -1.84 -20.13
N LEU A 372 11.01 -2.75 -19.23
CA LEU A 372 12.08 -2.62 -18.25
C LEU A 372 13.18 -3.62 -18.53
N SER A 373 14.41 -3.14 -18.69
CA SER A 373 15.59 -3.98 -18.86
C SER A 373 16.62 -3.70 -17.77
N ALA A 374 17.31 -4.75 -17.33
CA ALA A 374 18.47 -4.70 -16.44
C ALA A 374 19.70 -5.17 -17.21
N GLY A 375 20.57 -4.25 -17.61
CA GLY A 375 21.61 -4.53 -18.60
C GLY A 375 21.00 -5.02 -19.92
N THR A 376 21.34 -6.25 -20.33
CA THR A 376 20.81 -6.91 -21.54
C THR A 376 19.56 -7.75 -21.29
N THR A 377 19.18 -7.97 -20.02
CA THR A 377 18.03 -8.82 -19.65
C THR A 377 16.76 -7.99 -19.61
N VAL A 378 15.77 -8.38 -20.41
CA VAL A 378 14.42 -7.79 -20.36
C VAL A 378 13.64 -8.44 -19.22
N LEU A 379 13.14 -7.64 -18.26
CA LEU A 379 12.37 -8.09 -17.10
C LEU A 379 10.86 -7.90 -17.29
N VAL A 380 10.50 -6.80 -17.94
CA VAL A 380 9.13 -6.49 -18.36
C VAL A 380 9.18 -6.09 -19.82
N ARG A 381 8.31 -6.62 -20.64
CA ARG A 381 8.16 -6.28 -22.06
C ARG A 381 6.73 -5.85 -22.33
N ASP A 382 6.55 -4.62 -22.76
CA ASP A 382 5.24 -4.06 -23.16
C ASP A 382 4.13 -4.33 -22.11
N GLY A 383 4.47 -4.10 -20.84
CA GLY A 383 3.56 -4.29 -19.71
C GLY A 383 3.35 -5.76 -19.27
N GLN A 384 4.19 -6.67 -19.73
CA GLN A 384 4.13 -8.10 -19.34
C GLN A 384 5.45 -8.57 -18.72
N LEU A 385 5.38 -9.33 -17.64
CA LEU A 385 6.57 -9.95 -17.07
C LEU A 385 7.22 -10.89 -18.10
N ALA A 386 8.53 -10.71 -18.33
CA ALA A 386 9.31 -11.63 -19.12
C ALA A 386 9.51 -12.95 -18.34
N ARG A 387 9.25 -14.08 -19.01
CA ARG A 387 9.43 -15.42 -18.46
C ARG A 387 10.78 -16.02 -18.84
#